data_84aba745e37ad9e5fcaddd47a29947e5
#
_entry.id   84aba745e37ad9e5fcaddd47a29947e5
#
_cell.length_a   1.000
_cell.length_b   1.000
_cell.length_c   1.000
_cell.angle_alpha   90.00
_cell.angle_beta   90.00
_cell.angle_gamma   90.00
#
_symmetry.space_group_name_H-M   'P 1'
#
loop_
_entity.id
_entity.type
_entity.pdbx_description
1 polymer ?
#
loop_
_entity_poly.entity_id
_entity_poly.type
_entity_poly.pdbx_seq_one_letter_code
_entity_poly.pdbx_strand_id
1 'polypeptide(L)'
;LVPDDDFPHCRLIALRAETILTCIDGDDWSWQVTSPLLEEGLWGWVDKTMSIKYAAENNIDLSHTYTCTDSPTIACGVCPACVERIKAFEDSGYPDPIEYKKS
;
A
#
# COMPACT_ATOMS: atom_id res chain seq x y z
N LEU A 1 1.53 -3.86 -0.77
CA LEU A 1 2.75 -3.11 -1.14
C LEU A 1 2.69 -2.72 -2.62
N VAL A 2 2.92 -1.48 -2.91
CA VAL A 2 2.89 -0.91 -4.27
C VAL A 2 4.17 -0.12 -4.54
N PRO A 3 4.54 0.09 -5.84
CA PRO A 3 5.82 0.71 -6.17
C PRO A 3 5.97 2.17 -5.72
N ASP A 4 4.87 2.89 -5.56
CA ASP A 4 4.87 4.30 -5.15
C ASP A 4 4.86 4.52 -3.63
N ASP A 5 5.06 3.46 -2.83
CA ASP A 5 5.12 3.56 -1.38
C ASP A 5 6.46 4.14 -0.95
N ASP A 6 6.44 5.14 -0.06
CA ASP A 6 7.64 5.84 0.40
C ASP A 6 8.35 5.16 1.56
N PHE A 7 7.71 4.19 2.21
CA PHE A 7 8.31 3.50 3.34
C PHE A 7 9.38 2.49 2.87
N PRO A 8 10.60 2.50 3.45
CA PRO A 8 11.68 1.62 3.00
C PRO A 8 11.34 0.13 3.05
N HIS A 9 10.59 -0.31 4.06
CA HIS A 9 10.20 -1.72 4.21
C HIS A 9 9.13 -2.16 3.20
N CYS A 10 8.53 -1.24 2.46
CA CYS A 10 7.54 -1.53 1.42
C CYS A 10 8.17 -1.59 0.02
N ARG A 11 9.50 -1.57 -0.08
CA ARG A 11 10.22 -1.62 -1.34
C ARG A 11 10.57 -3.04 -1.74
N LEU A 12 10.72 -3.29 -3.05
CA LEU A 12 11.09 -4.60 -3.57
C LEU A 12 12.42 -5.09 -2.99
N ILE A 13 13.39 -4.19 -2.83
CA ILE A 13 14.70 -4.54 -2.26
C ILE A 13 14.57 -5.07 -0.83
N ALA A 14 13.65 -4.53 -0.03
CA ALA A 14 13.38 -5.01 1.32
C ALA A 14 12.82 -6.45 1.29
N LEU A 15 11.93 -6.75 0.37
CA LEU A 15 11.40 -8.11 0.19
C LEU A 15 12.49 -9.10 -0.25
N ARG A 16 13.43 -8.66 -1.07
CA ARG A 16 14.59 -9.49 -1.45
C ARG A 16 15.49 -9.79 -0.24
N ALA A 17 15.73 -8.80 0.63
CA ALA A 17 16.47 -9.00 1.86
C ALA A 17 15.75 -9.97 2.81
N GLU A 18 14.43 -9.83 2.96
CA GLU A 18 13.62 -10.74 3.76
C GLU A 18 13.62 -12.16 3.19
N THR A 19 13.63 -12.31 1.88
CA THR A 19 13.76 -13.62 1.23
C THR A 19 15.05 -14.31 1.64
N ILE A 20 16.17 -13.58 1.58
CA ILE A 20 17.48 -14.12 1.97
C ILE A 20 17.47 -14.55 3.44
N LEU A 21 16.98 -13.70 4.32
CA LEU A 21 16.91 -13.98 5.76
C LEU A 21 16.02 -15.20 6.05
N THR A 22 14.86 -15.30 5.41
CA THR A 22 13.94 -16.43 5.55
C THR A 22 14.58 -17.74 5.11
N CYS A 23 15.30 -17.72 4.00
CA CYS A 23 16.01 -18.90 3.49
C CYS A 23 17.12 -19.35 4.45
N ILE A 24 17.87 -18.41 5.04
CA ILE A 24 18.92 -18.70 6.01
C ILE A 24 18.30 -19.29 7.29
N ASP A 25 17.27 -18.67 7.84
CA ASP A 25 16.64 -19.09 9.09
C ASP A 25 15.99 -20.48 8.97
N GLY A 26 15.39 -20.78 7.83
CA GLY A 26 14.72 -22.05 7.58
C GLY A 26 15.64 -23.13 6.97
N ASP A 27 16.87 -22.79 6.65
CA ASP A 27 17.80 -23.67 5.92
C ASP A 27 17.17 -24.27 4.65
N ASP A 28 16.40 -23.44 3.94
CA ASP A 28 15.68 -23.84 2.72
C ASP A 28 15.68 -22.67 1.74
N TRP A 29 16.36 -22.84 0.61
CA TRP A 29 16.55 -21.79 -0.38
C TRP A 29 15.45 -21.73 -1.43
N SER A 30 14.36 -22.50 -1.25
CA SER A 30 13.19 -22.45 -2.12
C SER A 30 12.16 -21.38 -1.73
N TRP A 31 12.28 -20.78 -0.55
CA TRP A 31 11.38 -19.72 -0.09
C TRP A 31 11.58 -18.42 -0.86
N GLN A 32 10.47 -17.72 -1.08
CA GLN A 32 10.47 -16.39 -1.68
C GLN A 32 9.43 -15.50 -0.98
N VAL A 33 9.87 -14.33 -0.54
CA VAL A 33 8.99 -13.28 -0.02
C VAL A 33 8.81 -12.24 -1.10
N THR A 34 7.59 -12.00 -1.53
CA THR A 34 7.31 -11.05 -2.60
C THR A 34 5.95 -10.39 -2.46
N SER A 35 5.68 -9.41 -3.31
CA SER A 35 4.38 -8.77 -3.46
C SER A 35 4.04 -8.72 -4.95
N PRO A 36 2.88 -9.24 -5.37
CA PRO A 36 2.50 -9.23 -6.79
C PRO A 36 2.48 -7.83 -7.41
N LEU A 37 2.14 -6.80 -6.64
CA LEU A 37 2.06 -5.43 -7.15
C LEU A 37 3.43 -4.76 -7.29
N LEU A 38 4.46 -5.26 -6.58
CA LEU A 38 5.84 -4.78 -6.74
C LEU A 38 6.58 -5.49 -7.87
N GLU A 39 6.13 -6.66 -8.27
CA GLU A 39 6.73 -7.43 -9.37
C GLU A 39 6.16 -6.93 -10.69
N GLU A 40 6.79 -5.96 -11.29
CA GLU A 40 6.32 -5.31 -12.52
C GLU A 40 6.07 -6.28 -13.69
N GLY A 41 6.79 -7.41 -13.70
CA GLY A 41 6.62 -8.42 -14.73
C GLY A 41 5.27 -9.13 -14.71
N LEU A 42 4.50 -9.05 -13.62
CA LEU A 42 3.18 -9.69 -13.49
C LEU A 42 2.04 -8.78 -13.95
N TRP A 43 2.05 -7.52 -13.52
CA TRP A 43 0.93 -6.60 -13.71
C TRP A 43 1.35 -5.27 -14.34
N GLY A 44 2.65 -5.06 -14.60
CA GLY A 44 3.19 -3.77 -14.95
C GLY A 44 3.23 -2.83 -13.74
N TRP A 45 3.14 -1.54 -13.99
CA TRP A 45 3.12 -0.54 -12.91
C TRP A 45 1.71 -0.45 -12.31
N VAL A 46 1.60 -0.87 -11.05
CA VAL A 46 0.33 -0.74 -10.28
C VAL A 46 0.62 0.06 -9.03
N ASP A 47 0.17 1.29 -8.99
CA ASP A 47 0.32 2.20 -7.85
C ASP A 47 -0.98 2.32 -7.02
N LYS A 48 -0.96 3.15 -5.98
CA LYS A 48 -2.12 3.37 -5.11
C LYS A 48 -3.31 3.94 -5.89
N THR A 49 -3.06 4.86 -6.81
CA THR A 49 -4.10 5.47 -7.65
C THR A 49 -4.82 4.43 -8.49
N MET A 50 -4.07 3.53 -9.13
CA MET A 50 -4.63 2.43 -9.92
C MET A 50 -5.43 1.46 -9.07
N SER A 51 -4.96 1.18 -7.86
CA SER A 51 -5.66 0.32 -6.90
C SER A 51 -7.02 0.90 -6.51
N ILE A 52 -7.10 2.21 -6.29
CA ILE A 52 -8.34 2.91 -5.97
C ILE A 52 -9.31 2.87 -7.16
N LYS A 53 -8.81 3.12 -8.37
CA LYS A 53 -9.64 3.03 -9.58
C LYS A 53 -10.22 1.64 -9.77
N TYR A 54 -9.41 0.60 -9.57
CA TYR A 54 -9.86 -0.78 -9.65
C TYR A 54 -10.99 -1.05 -8.65
N ALA A 55 -10.80 -0.61 -7.40
CA ALA A 55 -11.82 -0.79 -6.37
C ALA A 55 -13.14 -0.10 -6.73
N ALA A 56 -13.06 1.14 -7.23
CA ALA A 56 -14.25 1.91 -7.64
C ALA A 56 -14.96 1.25 -8.83
N GLU A 57 -14.23 0.79 -9.83
CA GLU A 57 -14.78 0.15 -11.02
C GLU A 57 -15.43 -1.21 -10.71
N ASN A 58 -15.00 -1.88 -9.65
CA ASN A 58 -15.52 -3.19 -9.25
C ASN A 58 -16.43 -3.11 -8.02
N ASN A 59 -16.89 -1.91 -7.64
CA ASN A 59 -17.81 -1.67 -6.52
C ASN A 59 -17.30 -2.23 -5.18
N ILE A 60 -15.99 -2.15 -4.95
CA ILE A 60 -15.38 -2.55 -3.70
C ILE A 60 -15.48 -1.38 -2.71
N ASP A 61 -16.09 -1.61 -1.56
CA ASP A 61 -16.28 -0.59 -0.52
C ASP A 61 -14.99 -0.36 0.26
N LEU A 62 -14.43 0.84 0.13
CA LEU A 62 -13.21 1.24 0.84
C LEU A 62 -13.49 2.00 2.15
N SER A 63 -14.77 2.14 2.55
CA SER A 63 -15.14 2.86 3.79
C SER A 63 -14.64 2.17 5.06
N HIS A 64 -14.35 0.88 5.00
CA HIS A 64 -13.82 0.09 6.11
C HIS A 64 -12.29 -0.01 6.13
N THR A 65 -11.61 0.67 5.22
CA THR A 65 -10.15 0.67 5.19
C THR A 65 -9.58 1.78 6.07
N TYR A 66 -8.41 1.55 6.65
CA TYR A 66 -7.76 2.47 7.55
C TYR A 66 -6.24 2.42 7.39
N THR A 67 -5.60 3.56 7.15
CA THR A 67 -4.17 3.65 6.91
C THR A 67 -3.42 4.56 7.88
N CYS A 68 -4.12 5.38 8.66
CA CYS A 68 -3.50 6.34 9.57
C CYS A 68 -2.65 5.63 10.63
N THR A 69 -1.44 6.15 10.85
CA THR A 69 -0.50 5.62 11.85
C THR A 69 -0.51 6.40 13.17
N ASP A 70 -1.13 7.58 13.20
CA ASP A 70 -1.07 8.49 14.34
C ASP A 70 -2.32 8.52 15.20
N SER A 71 -3.45 8.09 14.68
CA SER A 71 -4.72 8.11 15.39
C SER A 71 -5.42 6.75 15.33
N PRO A 72 -5.94 6.22 16.45
CA PRO A 72 -6.59 4.90 16.48
C PRO A 72 -8.06 4.93 16.07
N THR A 73 -8.68 6.10 15.94
CA THR A 73 -10.13 6.23 15.71
C THR A 73 -10.48 6.96 14.43
N ILE A 74 -10.09 8.23 14.32
CA ILE A 74 -10.36 9.05 13.14
C ILE A 74 -9.01 9.41 12.51
N ALA A 75 -8.87 9.18 11.21
CA ALA A 75 -7.63 9.46 10.48
C ALA A 75 -7.22 10.93 10.67
N CYS A 76 -5.94 11.16 10.97
CA CYS A 76 -5.45 12.50 11.30
C CYS A 76 -5.38 13.44 10.07
N GLY A 77 -5.21 12.89 8.88
CA GLY A 77 -5.11 13.66 7.64
C GLY A 77 -3.75 14.29 7.38
N VAL A 78 -2.79 14.17 8.30
CA VAL A 78 -1.49 14.86 8.21
C VAL A 78 -0.28 13.94 8.31
N CYS A 79 -0.42 12.70 8.79
CA CYS A 79 0.70 11.77 8.81
C CYS A 79 1.04 11.31 7.37
N PRO A 80 2.25 10.79 7.13
CA PRO A 80 2.64 10.37 5.77
C PRO A 80 1.66 9.40 5.11
N ALA A 81 1.12 8.44 5.86
CA ALA A 81 0.16 7.49 5.33
C ALA A 81 -1.15 8.16 4.91
N CYS A 82 -1.67 9.12 5.71
CA CYS A 82 -2.85 9.89 5.34
C CYS A 82 -2.60 10.79 4.13
N VAL A 83 -1.46 11.45 4.07
CA VAL A 83 -1.09 12.30 2.92
C VAL A 83 -1.03 11.49 1.63
N GLU A 84 -0.41 10.32 1.66
CA GLU A 84 -0.35 9.42 0.51
C GLU A 84 -1.75 8.95 0.08
N ARG A 85 -2.60 8.59 1.03
CA ARG A 85 -3.97 8.16 0.75
C ARG A 85 -4.80 9.27 0.10
N ILE A 86 -4.78 10.47 0.69
CA ILE A 86 -5.52 11.63 0.18
C ILE A 86 -5.09 11.93 -1.25
N LYS A 87 -3.77 11.97 -1.49
CA LYS A 87 -3.24 12.22 -2.83
C LYS A 87 -3.69 11.16 -3.83
N ALA A 88 -3.64 9.89 -3.44
CA ALA A 88 -4.04 8.79 -4.32
C ALA A 88 -5.53 8.89 -4.70
N PHE A 89 -6.40 9.25 -3.77
CA PHE A 89 -7.81 9.46 -4.08
C PHE A 89 -8.02 10.68 -4.98
N GLU A 90 -7.32 11.78 -4.73
CA GLU A 90 -7.39 12.97 -5.61
C GLU A 90 -6.96 12.62 -7.03
N ASP A 91 -5.84 11.93 -7.18
CA ASP A 91 -5.30 11.53 -8.49
C ASP A 91 -6.22 10.52 -9.22
N SER A 92 -6.96 9.72 -8.46
CA SER A 92 -7.90 8.75 -9.02
C SER A 92 -9.18 9.37 -9.57
N GLY A 93 -9.56 10.55 -9.07
CA GLY A 93 -10.83 11.21 -9.39
C GLY A 93 -12.02 10.67 -8.61
N TYR A 94 -11.82 9.76 -7.66
CA TYR A 94 -12.87 9.22 -6.79
C TYR A 94 -12.79 9.82 -5.39
N PRO A 95 -13.92 10.01 -4.68
CA PRO A 95 -13.90 10.54 -3.32
C PRO A 95 -13.42 9.49 -2.32
N ASP A 96 -12.66 9.94 -1.32
CA ASP A 96 -12.27 9.11 -0.20
C ASP A 96 -13.48 8.94 0.74
N PRO A 97 -13.94 7.71 1.01
CA PRO A 97 -15.15 7.49 1.81
C PRO A 97 -14.94 7.61 3.32
N ILE A 98 -13.71 7.78 3.81
CA ILE A 98 -13.46 7.89 5.24
C ILE A 98 -13.41 9.35 5.70
N GLU A 99 -13.61 9.54 7.02
CA GLU A 99 -13.53 10.85 7.64
C GLU A 99 -12.11 11.13 8.13
N TYR A 100 -11.71 12.41 8.11
CA TYR A 100 -10.45 12.88 8.65
C TYR A 100 -10.72 13.87 9.79
N LYS A 101 -9.79 13.93 10.75
CA LYS A 101 -9.87 14.92 11.82
C LYS A 101 -9.84 16.31 11.23
N LYS A 102 -10.70 17.17 11.74
CA LYS A 102 -10.69 18.60 11.43
C LYS A 102 -9.51 19.26 12.14
N SER A 103 -8.74 20.00 11.38
CA SER A 103 -7.62 20.78 11.93
C SER A 103 -8.11 22.00 12.66
#